data_24a7184a570bf7567083893e0e774d53
#
_entry.id   24a7184a570bf7567083893e0e774d53
#
_cell.length_a   1.000
_cell.length_b   1.000
_cell.length_c   1.000
_cell.angle_alpha   90.00
_cell.angle_beta   90.00
_cell.angle_gamma   90.00
#
_symmetry.space_group_name_H-M   'P 1'
#
loop_
_entity.id
_entity.type
_entity.pdbx_description
1 polymer ?
#
loop_
_entity_poly.entity_id
_entity_poly.type
_entity_poly.pdbx_seq_one_letter_code
_entity_poly.pdbx_strand_id
1 'polypeptide(L)'
;MGWPLDTTRLERVRAAMADGDLDTLVVRSPDNVCYLTNYWPMKGYDVAVFPIEGEPTLFVMEPQYEEALRTAWTSDVQAFPFYDAHDPRPPAVRAAERALELLAGRDRGRIGLESSQGTQAADRMVGEPTVYWQGWFDGFGAVASEVADGSTVLARARMIKTDQELERLRLANEIATAAMEHVRDHVRPGMREAEVGAMFEAHVHANGTGYRGRVELARALTLTWSGPGIRTFTATGSRPVLEDEPTLLEIWVCADGYWSDLTKNVCPGTLRREYDELLDGLLAVYRAAVAHVRPGASLAGLDVLVRDGLAEIGYPGQPSHPICHGVGARAHEPPFAHQAVPTPIEEGMVLAIEPGVYWPGGGGLRLEDNFHVTATGSERLSGYPDDFRSR
;
A
#
# COMPACT_ATOMS: atom_id res chain seq x y z
N MET A 1 -11.00 10.23 16.97
CA MET A 1 -12.28 10.35 16.22
C MET A 1 -12.14 9.53 14.97
N GLY A 2 -12.98 8.51 14.80
CA GLY A 2 -12.91 7.65 13.61
C GLY A 2 -13.27 8.39 12.32
N TRP A 3 -12.89 7.84 11.19
CA TRP A 3 -13.26 8.38 9.87
C TRP A 3 -14.78 8.22 9.65
N PRO A 4 -15.46 9.22 9.09
CA PRO A 4 -16.89 9.13 8.79
C PRO A 4 -17.16 8.02 7.76
N LEU A 5 -18.39 7.51 7.71
CA LEU A 5 -18.80 6.50 6.74
C LEU A 5 -18.60 7.01 5.30
N ASP A 6 -17.83 6.27 4.52
CA ASP A 6 -17.59 6.54 3.09
C ASP A 6 -18.61 5.76 2.24
N THR A 7 -19.78 6.34 2.07
CA THR A 7 -20.86 5.71 1.28
C THR A 7 -20.44 5.50 -0.17
N THR A 8 -19.71 6.44 -0.77
CA THR A 8 -19.22 6.35 -2.14
C THR A 8 -18.33 5.14 -2.36
N ARG A 9 -17.45 4.82 -1.39
CA ARG A 9 -16.61 3.63 -1.42
C ARG A 9 -17.46 2.36 -1.40
N LEU A 10 -18.39 2.26 -0.47
CA LEU A 10 -19.23 1.05 -0.32
C LEU A 10 -20.15 0.85 -1.52
N GLU A 11 -20.70 1.92 -2.08
CA GLU A 11 -21.50 1.87 -3.32
C GLU A 11 -20.67 1.38 -4.51
N ARG A 12 -19.42 1.83 -4.62
CA ARG A 12 -18.48 1.38 -5.66
C ARG A 12 -18.15 -0.11 -5.52
N VAL A 13 -17.96 -0.60 -4.30
CA VAL A 13 -17.78 -2.05 -4.05
C VAL A 13 -19.01 -2.82 -4.53
N ARG A 14 -20.22 -2.37 -4.16
CA ARG A 14 -21.47 -3.02 -4.57
C ARG A 14 -21.66 -3.01 -6.09
N ALA A 15 -21.32 -1.92 -6.75
CA ALA A 15 -21.34 -1.86 -8.22
C ALA A 15 -20.38 -2.88 -8.84
N ALA A 16 -19.15 -2.98 -8.31
CA ALA A 16 -18.19 -3.97 -8.77
C ALA A 16 -18.61 -5.42 -8.44
N MET A 17 -19.35 -5.65 -7.34
CA MET A 17 -19.96 -6.95 -7.02
C MET A 17 -21.06 -7.29 -8.02
N ALA A 18 -21.94 -6.34 -8.33
CA ALA A 18 -23.00 -6.53 -9.32
C ALA A 18 -22.42 -6.86 -10.71
N ASP A 19 -21.39 -6.15 -11.15
CA ASP A 19 -20.67 -6.44 -12.39
C ASP A 19 -20.01 -7.84 -12.38
N GLY A 20 -19.57 -8.30 -11.22
CA GLY A 20 -18.97 -9.62 -11.00
C GLY A 20 -19.98 -10.72 -10.68
N ASP A 21 -21.28 -10.40 -10.66
CA ASP A 21 -22.38 -11.32 -10.29
C ASP A 21 -22.15 -11.97 -8.91
N LEU A 22 -21.79 -11.14 -7.90
CA LEU A 22 -21.56 -11.59 -6.52
C LEU A 22 -22.65 -11.07 -5.58
N ASP A 23 -23.19 -11.97 -4.77
CA ASP A 23 -24.17 -11.63 -3.71
C ASP A 23 -23.49 -11.21 -2.41
N THR A 24 -22.33 -11.78 -2.13
CA THR A 24 -21.60 -11.54 -0.87
C THR A 24 -20.10 -11.63 -1.09
N LEU A 25 -19.33 -10.70 -0.48
CA LEU A 25 -17.88 -10.84 -0.30
C LEU A 25 -17.60 -11.32 1.14
N VAL A 26 -16.66 -12.25 1.28
CA VAL A 26 -16.12 -12.65 2.59
C VAL A 26 -14.62 -12.43 2.57
N VAL A 27 -14.17 -11.54 3.43
CA VAL A 27 -12.76 -11.10 3.47
C VAL A 27 -12.17 -11.26 4.87
N ARG A 28 -10.88 -11.52 4.92
CA ARG A 28 -10.09 -11.56 6.16
C ARG A 28 -8.71 -10.92 6.04
N SER A 29 -8.29 -10.55 4.84
CA SER A 29 -7.08 -9.75 4.68
C SER A 29 -7.28 -8.40 5.39
N PRO A 30 -6.35 -7.97 6.27
CA PRO A 30 -6.54 -6.79 7.12
C PRO A 30 -6.88 -5.51 6.36
N ASP A 31 -6.26 -5.32 5.21
CA ASP A 31 -6.54 -4.19 4.33
C ASP A 31 -7.95 -4.22 3.74
N ASN A 32 -8.45 -5.40 3.35
CA ASN A 32 -9.81 -5.53 2.82
C ASN A 32 -10.88 -5.48 3.93
N VAL A 33 -10.59 -6.02 5.12
CA VAL A 33 -11.46 -5.80 6.29
C VAL A 33 -11.56 -4.31 6.58
N CYS A 34 -10.43 -3.60 6.66
CA CYS A 34 -10.41 -2.15 6.87
C CYS A 34 -11.10 -1.39 5.72
N TYR A 35 -10.89 -1.79 4.47
CA TYR A 35 -11.50 -1.15 3.31
C TYR A 35 -13.03 -1.22 3.34
N LEU A 36 -13.59 -2.35 3.77
CA LEU A 36 -15.03 -2.57 3.80
C LEU A 36 -15.71 -2.07 5.09
N THR A 37 -14.97 -1.98 6.20
CA THR A 37 -15.57 -1.72 7.52
C THR A 37 -14.95 -0.56 8.29
N ASN A 38 -13.84 0.01 7.81
CA ASN A 38 -13.01 1.01 8.52
C ASN A 38 -12.34 0.50 9.80
N TYR A 39 -12.54 -0.74 10.19
CA TYR A 39 -11.89 -1.35 11.34
C TYR A 39 -10.56 -2.01 10.94
N TRP A 40 -9.48 -1.72 11.67
CA TRP A 40 -8.17 -2.34 11.44
C TRP A 40 -7.96 -3.56 12.34
N PRO A 41 -7.89 -4.77 11.78
CA PRO A 41 -7.72 -6.00 12.57
C PRO A 41 -6.26 -6.22 12.98
N MET A 42 -5.87 -5.71 14.14
CA MET A 42 -4.47 -5.71 14.62
C MET A 42 -3.81 -7.10 14.69
N LYS A 43 -4.60 -8.17 14.86
CA LYS A 43 -4.12 -9.56 14.89
C LYS A 43 -4.32 -10.31 13.57
N GLY A 44 -5.16 -9.82 12.67
CA GLY A 44 -5.41 -10.43 11.37
C GLY A 44 -6.26 -11.72 11.42
N TYR A 45 -7.04 -11.93 12.49
CA TYR A 45 -7.95 -13.08 12.60
C TYR A 45 -9.39 -12.79 12.22
N ASP A 46 -9.75 -11.51 12.15
CA ASP A 46 -11.10 -11.05 11.99
C ASP A 46 -11.64 -11.32 10.57
N VAL A 47 -12.95 -11.35 10.43
CA VAL A 47 -13.62 -11.65 9.16
C VAL A 47 -14.74 -10.63 8.94
N ALA A 48 -14.82 -10.06 7.75
CA ALA A 48 -15.97 -9.27 7.33
C ALA A 48 -16.79 -10.01 6.27
N VAL A 49 -18.10 -10.07 6.48
CA VAL A 49 -19.08 -10.53 5.52
C VAL A 49 -19.81 -9.32 4.97
N PHE A 50 -19.59 -9.01 3.70
CA PHE A 50 -20.12 -7.82 3.03
C PHE A 50 -21.15 -8.23 1.98
N PRO A 51 -22.46 -8.11 2.27
CA PRO A 51 -23.51 -8.43 1.31
C PRO A 51 -23.66 -7.30 0.27
N ILE A 52 -24.17 -7.65 -0.92
CA ILE A 52 -24.48 -6.67 -1.96
C ILE A 52 -25.56 -5.68 -1.50
N GLU A 53 -26.47 -6.11 -0.63
CA GLU A 53 -27.49 -5.28 0.01
C GLU A 53 -27.42 -5.42 1.54
N GLY A 54 -27.65 -4.30 2.24
CA GLY A 54 -27.63 -4.26 3.71
C GLY A 54 -26.28 -3.89 4.31
N GLU A 55 -26.15 -4.02 5.63
CA GLU A 55 -24.93 -3.73 6.38
C GLU A 55 -23.96 -4.91 6.38
N PRO A 56 -22.63 -4.66 6.38
CA PRO A 56 -21.64 -5.69 6.64
C PRO A 56 -21.79 -6.26 8.05
N THR A 57 -21.49 -7.55 8.21
CA THR A 57 -21.26 -8.16 9.53
C THR A 57 -19.76 -8.29 9.75
N LEU A 58 -19.27 -7.81 10.88
CA LEU A 58 -17.86 -7.85 11.27
C LEU A 58 -17.68 -8.79 12.47
N PHE A 59 -16.93 -9.88 12.26
CA PHE A 59 -16.54 -10.81 13.32
C PHE A 59 -15.16 -10.44 13.84
N VAL A 60 -15.07 -10.14 15.15
CA VAL A 60 -13.84 -9.68 15.79
C VAL A 60 -13.51 -10.50 17.02
N MET A 61 -12.23 -10.58 17.37
CA MET A 61 -11.85 -11.19 18.64
C MET A 61 -12.38 -10.37 19.82
N GLU A 62 -12.80 -11.07 20.89
CA GLU A 62 -13.29 -10.41 22.12
C GLU A 62 -12.40 -9.26 22.63
N PRO A 63 -11.06 -9.39 22.67
CA PRO A 63 -10.19 -8.28 23.13
C PRO A 63 -10.23 -7.03 22.25
N GLN A 64 -10.71 -7.13 21.01
CA GLN A 64 -10.79 -6.02 20.05
C GLN A 64 -12.23 -5.50 19.87
N TYR A 65 -13.22 -6.06 20.57
CA TYR A 65 -14.63 -5.76 20.37
C TYR A 65 -14.98 -4.29 20.58
N GLU A 66 -14.53 -3.70 21.68
CA GLU A 66 -14.80 -2.30 21.99
C GLU A 66 -14.15 -1.34 20.95
N GLU A 67 -12.98 -1.69 20.47
CA GLU A 67 -12.30 -0.92 19.44
C GLU A 67 -13.06 -1.02 18.10
N ALA A 68 -13.55 -2.20 17.76
CA ALA A 68 -14.36 -2.38 16.57
C ALA A 68 -15.69 -1.60 16.64
N LEU A 69 -16.38 -1.62 17.77
CA LEU A 69 -17.59 -0.82 17.99
C LEU A 69 -17.32 0.69 17.84
N ARG A 70 -16.12 1.15 18.21
CA ARG A 70 -15.73 2.57 18.12
C ARG A 70 -15.39 3.01 16.71
N THR A 71 -14.80 2.13 15.89
CA THR A 71 -14.17 2.50 14.61
C THR A 71 -14.88 1.99 13.38
N ALA A 72 -15.61 0.86 13.49
CA ALA A 72 -16.28 0.26 12.36
C ALA A 72 -17.44 1.11 11.82
N TRP A 73 -17.69 1.00 10.53
CA TRP A 73 -18.83 1.62 9.86
C TRP A 73 -20.11 0.80 9.91
N THR A 74 -20.05 -0.39 10.50
CA THR A 74 -21.22 -1.25 10.69
C THR A 74 -21.60 -1.31 12.15
N SER A 75 -22.90 -1.44 12.40
CA SER A 75 -23.44 -1.71 13.74
C SER A 75 -23.48 -3.21 14.09
N ASP A 76 -23.38 -4.10 13.07
CA ASP A 76 -23.37 -5.54 13.25
C ASP A 76 -21.94 -6.06 13.49
N VAL A 77 -21.45 -5.81 14.70
CA VAL A 77 -20.15 -6.30 15.19
C VAL A 77 -20.39 -7.45 16.15
N GLN A 78 -19.79 -8.59 15.87
CA GLN A 78 -19.96 -9.82 16.65
C GLN A 78 -18.62 -10.33 17.17
N ALA A 79 -18.52 -10.57 18.48
CA ALA A 79 -17.32 -11.09 19.09
C ALA A 79 -17.21 -12.62 18.98
N PHE A 80 -15.98 -13.11 18.85
CA PHE A 80 -15.64 -14.53 19.03
C PHE A 80 -14.48 -14.68 20.02
N PRO A 81 -14.38 -15.81 20.76
CA PRO A 81 -13.32 -16.02 21.72
C PRO A 81 -11.93 -16.04 21.07
N PHE A 82 -11.00 -15.25 21.58
CA PHE A 82 -9.59 -15.39 21.23
C PHE A 82 -9.00 -16.68 21.80
N TYR A 83 -9.32 -16.96 23.04
CA TYR A 83 -8.93 -18.20 23.73
C TYR A 83 -10.17 -18.95 24.22
N ASP A 84 -10.20 -20.25 23.96
CA ASP A 84 -11.21 -21.15 24.50
C ASP A 84 -10.51 -22.39 25.09
N ALA A 85 -10.68 -22.63 26.38
CA ALA A 85 -10.05 -23.76 27.08
C ALA A 85 -10.54 -25.15 26.58
N HIS A 86 -11.65 -25.18 25.88
CA HIS A 86 -12.27 -26.41 25.36
C HIS A 86 -12.16 -26.59 23.85
N ASP A 87 -11.66 -25.53 23.16
CA ASP A 87 -11.45 -25.53 21.72
C ASP A 87 -10.01 -25.14 21.38
N PRO A 88 -9.14 -26.12 21.04
CA PRO A 88 -7.74 -25.84 20.73
C PRO A 88 -7.52 -25.26 19.32
N ARG A 89 -8.57 -25.08 18.52
CA ARG A 89 -8.43 -24.58 17.15
C ARG A 89 -7.97 -23.10 17.13
N PRO A 90 -7.26 -22.68 16.08
CA PRO A 90 -6.83 -21.28 15.93
C PRO A 90 -8.02 -20.30 15.90
N PRO A 91 -7.86 -19.07 16.40
CA PRO A 91 -8.89 -18.03 16.36
C PRO A 91 -9.49 -17.79 14.97
N ALA A 92 -8.66 -17.86 13.93
CA ALA A 92 -9.11 -17.69 12.53
C ALA A 92 -10.16 -18.74 12.10
N VAL A 93 -10.10 -19.96 12.65
CA VAL A 93 -11.08 -21.02 12.36
C VAL A 93 -12.42 -20.68 13.02
N ARG A 94 -12.40 -20.21 14.26
CA ARG A 94 -13.62 -19.76 14.97
C ARG A 94 -14.27 -18.56 14.26
N ALA A 95 -13.48 -17.60 13.79
CA ALA A 95 -13.99 -16.48 13.00
C ALA A 95 -14.67 -16.95 11.71
N ALA A 96 -14.05 -17.90 10.99
CA ALA A 96 -14.62 -18.49 9.79
C ALA A 96 -15.93 -19.23 10.06
N GLU A 97 -16.02 -20.00 11.15
CA GLU A 97 -17.24 -20.69 11.55
C GLU A 97 -18.39 -19.72 11.84
N ARG A 98 -18.14 -18.62 12.53
CA ARG A 98 -19.17 -17.59 12.75
C ARG A 98 -19.70 -17.01 11.44
N ALA A 99 -18.81 -16.74 10.48
CA ALA A 99 -19.22 -16.29 9.15
C ALA A 99 -20.02 -17.36 8.38
N LEU A 100 -19.62 -18.63 8.49
CA LEU A 100 -20.34 -19.77 7.88
C LEU A 100 -21.72 -19.96 8.51
N GLU A 101 -21.84 -19.86 9.84
CA GLU A 101 -23.15 -19.93 10.56
C GLU A 101 -24.08 -18.80 10.07
N LEU A 102 -23.59 -17.58 9.91
CA LEU A 102 -24.38 -16.48 9.39
C LEU A 102 -24.87 -16.76 7.97
N LEU A 103 -24.02 -17.30 7.10
CA LEU A 103 -24.35 -17.54 5.70
C LEU A 103 -25.21 -18.79 5.49
N ALA A 104 -25.07 -19.81 6.34
CA ALA A 104 -25.93 -21.01 6.29
C ALA A 104 -27.39 -20.70 6.57
N GLY A 105 -27.70 -19.62 7.29
CA GLY A 105 -29.08 -19.15 7.56
C GLY A 105 -29.68 -18.27 6.45
N ARG A 106 -28.93 -17.98 5.36
CA ARG A 106 -29.39 -17.17 4.25
C ARG A 106 -29.65 -18.00 2.99
N ASP A 107 -30.34 -17.42 2.02
CA ASP A 107 -30.41 -18.02 0.68
C ASP A 107 -29.01 -18.19 0.09
N ARG A 108 -28.77 -19.35 -0.54
CA ARG A 108 -27.47 -19.64 -1.15
C ARG A 108 -27.22 -18.69 -2.32
N GLY A 109 -26.31 -17.79 -2.10
CA GLY A 109 -25.83 -16.85 -3.09
C GLY A 109 -24.46 -17.22 -3.63
N ARG A 110 -23.97 -16.44 -4.58
CA ARG A 110 -22.62 -16.51 -5.12
C ARG A 110 -21.68 -15.71 -4.22
N ILE A 111 -20.70 -16.40 -3.61
CA ILE A 111 -19.80 -15.83 -2.62
C ILE A 111 -18.43 -15.55 -3.25
N GLY A 112 -17.97 -14.29 -3.17
CA GLY A 112 -16.60 -13.90 -3.53
C GLY A 112 -15.67 -14.08 -2.35
N LEU A 113 -14.60 -14.87 -2.53
CA LEU A 113 -13.51 -15.02 -1.58
C LEU A 113 -12.23 -14.40 -2.11
N GLU A 114 -11.30 -14.07 -1.22
CA GLU A 114 -9.95 -13.60 -1.59
C GLU A 114 -9.11 -14.82 -2.02
N SER A 115 -9.19 -15.20 -3.28
CA SER A 115 -8.58 -16.43 -3.81
C SER A 115 -7.47 -16.20 -4.82
N SER A 116 -7.38 -15.03 -5.44
CA SER A 116 -6.29 -14.70 -6.35
C SER A 116 -5.18 -13.93 -5.65
N GLN A 117 -3.95 -14.10 -6.16
CA GLN A 117 -2.77 -13.40 -5.68
C GLN A 117 -2.62 -11.99 -6.29
N GLY A 118 -3.68 -11.39 -6.77
CA GLY A 118 -3.64 -10.15 -7.54
C GLY A 118 -2.94 -8.98 -6.89
N THR A 119 -2.50 -9.11 -5.63
CA THR A 119 -1.80 -8.05 -4.91
C THR A 119 -0.93 -8.64 -3.81
N GLN A 120 0.22 -8.04 -3.59
CA GLN A 120 1.08 -8.39 -2.47
C GLN A 120 0.48 -7.81 -1.19
N ALA A 121 -0.07 -8.66 -0.35
CA ALA A 121 -0.53 -8.24 0.97
C ALA A 121 0.66 -7.81 1.82
N ALA A 122 0.71 -6.56 2.21
CA ALA A 122 1.66 -6.09 3.19
C ALA A 122 1.10 -6.34 4.60
N ASP A 123 1.26 -7.54 5.13
CA ASP A 123 0.87 -7.90 6.51
C ASP A 123 1.76 -7.24 7.58
N ARG A 124 2.48 -6.18 7.20
CA ARG A 124 3.46 -5.49 8.05
C ARG A 124 2.84 -4.73 9.22
N MET A 125 1.52 -4.57 9.18
CA MET A 125 0.77 -3.79 10.17
C MET A 125 -0.07 -4.65 11.11
N VAL A 126 0.00 -5.97 10.98
CA VAL A 126 -0.73 -6.93 11.83
C VAL A 126 0.22 -7.86 12.55
N GLY A 127 -0.24 -8.46 13.65
CA GLY A 127 0.58 -9.34 14.47
C GLY A 127 0.83 -10.71 13.84
N GLU A 128 -0.09 -11.18 13.00
CA GLU A 128 -0.02 -12.52 12.41
C GLU A 128 -0.29 -12.46 10.91
N PRO A 129 0.39 -13.30 10.10
CA PRO A 129 0.16 -13.32 8.66
C PRO A 129 -1.22 -13.88 8.32
N THR A 130 -1.84 -13.33 7.28
CA THR A 130 -3.09 -13.87 6.73
C THR A 130 -2.78 -15.09 5.89
N VAL A 131 -3.21 -16.26 6.36
CA VAL A 131 -3.07 -17.53 5.66
C VAL A 131 -4.44 -18.13 5.41
N TYR A 132 -4.73 -18.48 4.15
CA TYR A 132 -5.91 -19.21 3.75
C TYR A 132 -5.60 -20.71 3.74
N TRP A 133 -6.52 -21.52 4.28
CA TRP A 133 -6.39 -22.97 4.33
C TRP A 133 -7.53 -23.65 3.57
N GLN A 134 -7.35 -24.90 3.20
CA GLN A 134 -8.33 -25.61 2.37
C GLN A 134 -9.74 -25.60 2.99
N GLY A 135 -9.85 -25.80 4.32
CA GLY A 135 -11.12 -25.76 5.01
C GLY A 135 -11.86 -24.42 4.98
N TRP A 136 -11.17 -23.31 4.72
CA TRP A 136 -11.79 -22.01 4.42
C TRP A 136 -12.60 -22.10 3.12
N PHE A 137 -11.99 -22.55 2.04
CA PHE A 137 -12.66 -22.66 0.73
C PHE A 137 -13.75 -23.75 0.73
N ASP A 138 -13.48 -24.90 1.34
CA ASP A 138 -14.44 -26.00 1.43
C ASP A 138 -15.68 -25.59 2.24
N GLY A 139 -15.48 -24.87 3.36
CA GLY A 139 -16.57 -24.40 4.21
C GLY A 139 -17.50 -23.43 3.47
N PHE A 140 -16.94 -22.41 2.83
CA PHE A 140 -17.76 -21.45 2.06
C PHE A 140 -18.37 -22.09 0.81
N GLY A 141 -17.68 -23.05 0.16
CA GLY A 141 -18.24 -23.85 -0.92
C GLY A 141 -19.45 -24.70 -0.52
N ALA A 142 -19.55 -25.12 0.74
CA ALA A 142 -20.69 -25.88 1.23
C ALA A 142 -21.98 -25.04 1.45
N VAL A 143 -21.84 -23.74 1.73
CA VAL A 143 -22.95 -22.82 1.99
C VAL A 143 -23.30 -21.92 0.79
N ALA A 144 -22.38 -21.72 -0.16
CA ALA A 144 -22.60 -20.95 -1.39
C ALA A 144 -23.31 -21.77 -2.47
N SER A 145 -23.96 -21.11 -3.42
CA SER A 145 -24.34 -21.71 -4.70
C SER A 145 -23.10 -21.91 -5.59
N GLU A 146 -22.19 -20.93 -5.54
CA GLU A 146 -20.90 -20.91 -6.21
C GLU A 146 -19.91 -20.06 -5.42
N VAL A 147 -18.65 -20.45 -5.37
CA VAL A 147 -17.54 -19.62 -4.87
C VAL A 147 -16.79 -19.02 -6.05
N ALA A 148 -16.62 -17.70 -6.03
CA ALA A 148 -15.92 -16.96 -7.06
C ALA A 148 -14.74 -16.16 -6.48
N ASP A 149 -13.88 -15.60 -7.34
CA ASP A 149 -12.79 -14.75 -6.91
C ASP A 149 -13.25 -13.32 -6.63
N GLY A 150 -13.35 -12.98 -5.34
CA GLY A 150 -13.67 -11.64 -4.86
C GLY A 150 -12.50 -10.65 -4.92
N SER A 151 -11.25 -11.15 -5.09
CA SER A 151 -10.07 -10.29 -5.10
C SER A 151 -10.08 -9.32 -6.29
N THR A 152 -10.55 -9.77 -7.45
CA THR A 152 -10.64 -8.94 -8.66
C THR A 152 -11.69 -7.84 -8.53
N VAL A 153 -12.79 -8.12 -7.84
CA VAL A 153 -13.85 -7.14 -7.54
C VAL A 153 -13.32 -6.04 -6.63
N LEU A 154 -12.62 -6.42 -5.55
CA LEU A 154 -12.00 -5.48 -4.64
C LEU A 154 -10.89 -4.66 -5.32
N ALA A 155 -10.05 -5.29 -6.13
CA ALA A 155 -9.00 -4.61 -6.89
C ALA A 155 -9.59 -3.52 -7.79
N ARG A 156 -10.68 -3.82 -8.52
CA ARG A 156 -11.37 -2.86 -9.37
C ARG A 156 -11.96 -1.71 -8.56
N ALA A 157 -12.63 -1.98 -7.45
CA ALA A 157 -13.23 -0.95 -6.59
C ALA A 157 -12.17 -0.01 -6.00
N ARG A 158 -10.96 -0.51 -5.72
CA ARG A 158 -9.85 0.24 -5.10
C ARG A 158 -9.05 1.09 -6.08
N MET A 159 -9.14 0.84 -7.40
CA MET A 159 -8.33 1.60 -8.39
C MET A 159 -8.62 3.10 -8.38
N ILE A 160 -9.89 3.49 -8.29
CA ILE A 160 -10.30 4.90 -8.25
C ILE A 160 -10.59 5.30 -6.82
N LYS A 161 -9.86 6.28 -6.30
CA LYS A 161 -9.98 6.71 -4.90
C LYS A 161 -11.17 7.63 -4.68
N THR A 162 -11.81 7.52 -3.52
CA THR A 162 -12.75 8.51 -3.03
C THR A 162 -12.00 9.70 -2.44
N ASP A 163 -12.68 10.82 -2.20
CA ASP A 163 -12.08 11.99 -1.54
C ASP A 163 -11.53 11.63 -0.15
N GLN A 164 -12.23 10.76 0.58
CA GLN A 164 -11.79 10.32 1.89
C GLN A 164 -10.54 9.42 1.82
N GLU A 165 -10.46 8.52 0.83
CA GLU A 165 -9.27 7.72 0.58
C GLU A 165 -8.09 8.60 0.21
N LEU A 166 -8.32 9.57 -0.67
CA LEU A 166 -7.29 10.53 -1.08
C LEU A 166 -6.77 11.36 0.10
N GLU A 167 -7.64 11.74 1.02
CA GLU A 167 -7.21 12.45 2.22
C GLU A 167 -6.33 11.61 3.14
N ARG A 168 -6.65 10.32 3.35
CA ARG A 168 -5.78 9.39 4.09
C ARG A 168 -4.41 9.23 3.41
N LEU A 169 -4.40 9.11 2.09
CA LEU A 169 -3.16 9.04 1.30
C LEU A 169 -2.33 10.31 1.42
N ARG A 170 -2.95 11.49 1.41
CA ARG A 170 -2.25 12.76 1.67
C ARG A 170 -1.60 12.78 3.05
N LEU A 171 -2.33 12.36 4.09
CA LEU A 171 -1.77 12.29 5.45
C LEU A 171 -0.60 11.32 5.54
N ALA A 172 -0.66 10.14 4.92
CA ALA A 172 0.46 9.19 4.88
C ALA A 172 1.69 9.80 4.18
N ASN A 173 1.50 10.50 3.06
CA ASN A 173 2.56 11.18 2.33
C ASN A 173 3.15 12.38 3.10
N GLU A 174 2.34 13.14 3.81
CA GLU A 174 2.79 14.24 4.67
C GLU A 174 3.65 13.73 5.84
N ILE A 175 3.23 12.64 6.49
CA ILE A 175 4.00 12.00 7.58
C ILE A 175 5.33 11.49 7.04
N ALA A 176 5.34 10.82 5.87
CA ALA A 176 6.55 10.36 5.22
C ALA A 176 7.49 11.52 4.85
N THR A 177 6.95 12.61 4.33
CA THR A 177 7.70 13.83 4.01
C THR A 177 8.39 14.41 5.25
N ALA A 178 7.65 14.60 6.34
CA ALA A 178 8.20 15.13 7.60
C ALA A 178 9.30 14.23 8.18
N ALA A 179 9.12 12.91 8.10
CA ALA A 179 10.14 11.96 8.54
C ALA A 179 11.40 12.01 7.66
N MET A 180 11.27 12.20 6.34
CA MET A 180 12.41 12.38 5.45
C MET A 180 13.14 13.70 5.67
N GLU A 181 12.43 14.79 5.94
CA GLU A 181 13.04 16.06 6.33
C GLU A 181 13.85 15.90 7.61
N HIS A 182 13.30 15.16 8.59
CA HIS A 182 14.04 14.84 9.82
C HIS A 182 15.31 14.03 9.53
N VAL A 183 15.25 13.02 8.67
CA VAL A 183 16.44 12.24 8.26
C VAL A 183 17.47 13.15 7.58
N ARG A 184 17.06 13.96 6.61
CA ARG A 184 17.96 14.90 5.91
C ARG A 184 18.72 15.81 6.87
N ASP A 185 18.02 16.33 7.87
CA ASP A 185 18.60 17.30 8.82
C ASP A 185 19.55 16.64 9.84
N HIS A 186 19.42 15.32 10.07
CA HIS A 186 20.15 14.59 11.11
C HIS A 186 21.14 13.54 10.60
N VAL A 187 21.04 13.12 9.32
CA VAL A 187 21.98 12.15 8.76
C VAL A 187 23.40 12.71 8.74
N ARG A 188 24.39 11.88 9.09
CA ARG A 188 25.81 12.25 9.15
C ARG A 188 26.67 11.14 8.54
N PRO A 189 27.81 11.47 7.93
CA PRO A 189 28.77 10.47 7.49
C PRO A 189 29.18 9.55 8.64
N GLY A 190 29.30 8.26 8.36
CA GLY A 190 29.67 7.23 9.32
C GLY A 190 28.48 6.59 10.06
N MET A 191 27.28 7.17 10.00
CA MET A 191 26.05 6.48 10.47
C MET A 191 25.84 5.22 9.64
N ARG A 192 25.33 4.16 10.25
CA ARG A 192 24.99 2.93 9.54
C ARG A 192 23.64 3.07 8.82
N GLU A 193 23.48 2.38 7.68
CA GLU A 193 22.19 2.28 6.97
C GLU A 193 21.02 1.99 7.93
N ALA A 194 21.22 1.01 8.84
CA ALA A 194 20.22 0.64 9.83
C ALA A 194 19.88 1.77 10.83
N GLU A 195 20.83 2.65 11.16
CA GLU A 195 20.59 3.80 12.04
C GLU A 195 19.76 4.87 11.32
N VAL A 196 20.01 5.08 10.03
CA VAL A 196 19.23 6.01 9.20
C VAL A 196 17.79 5.50 9.02
N GLY A 197 17.62 4.21 8.71
CA GLY A 197 16.30 3.59 8.63
C GLY A 197 15.53 3.68 9.95
N ALA A 198 16.18 3.35 11.08
CA ALA A 198 15.59 3.48 12.40
C ALA A 198 15.18 4.91 12.75
N MET A 199 15.98 5.92 12.34
CA MET A 199 15.66 7.33 12.52
C MET A 199 14.36 7.71 11.81
N PHE A 200 14.16 7.27 10.58
CA PHE A 200 12.94 7.47 9.81
C PHE A 200 11.73 6.84 10.52
N GLU A 201 11.83 5.54 10.82
CA GLU A 201 10.72 4.79 11.43
C GLU A 201 10.37 5.33 12.82
N ALA A 202 11.36 5.68 13.64
CA ALA A 202 11.15 6.29 14.93
C ALA A 202 10.39 7.62 14.83
N HIS A 203 10.72 8.46 13.84
CA HIS A 203 10.02 9.73 13.61
C HIS A 203 8.55 9.49 13.24
N VAL A 204 8.27 8.56 12.32
CA VAL A 204 6.89 8.21 11.96
C VAL A 204 6.10 7.70 13.17
N HIS A 205 6.69 6.79 13.96
CA HIS A 205 6.02 6.25 15.15
C HIS A 205 5.73 7.31 16.22
N ALA A 206 6.66 8.23 16.43
CA ALA A 206 6.52 9.27 17.45
C ALA A 206 5.57 10.41 17.06
N ASN A 207 5.48 10.73 15.76
CA ASN A 207 4.79 11.93 15.28
C ASN A 207 3.62 11.62 14.33
N GLY A 208 3.52 10.42 13.80
CA GLY A 208 2.46 10.02 12.87
C GLY A 208 1.15 9.68 13.57
N THR A 209 1.21 8.92 14.68
CA THR A 209 0.01 8.70 15.51
C THR A 209 -0.42 10.00 16.16
N GLY A 210 -1.68 10.38 15.99
CA GLY A 210 -2.20 11.68 16.43
C GLY A 210 -1.94 12.83 15.43
N TYR A 211 -1.34 12.54 14.26
CA TYR A 211 -1.01 13.57 13.28
C TYR A 211 -2.23 14.41 12.91
N ARG A 212 -2.11 15.74 13.04
CA ARG A 212 -3.20 16.72 12.85
C ARG A 212 -4.49 16.40 13.62
N GLY A 213 -4.42 15.60 14.70
CA GLY A 213 -5.58 15.15 15.46
C GLY A 213 -6.51 14.20 14.70
N ARG A 214 -6.04 13.58 13.63
CA ARG A 214 -6.86 12.75 12.71
C ARG A 214 -6.38 11.31 12.56
N VAL A 215 -5.07 11.08 12.55
CA VAL A 215 -4.49 9.75 12.36
C VAL A 215 -4.47 8.99 13.69
N GLU A 216 -5.13 7.86 13.75
CA GLU A 216 -5.16 7.01 14.95
C GLU A 216 -4.02 5.99 14.96
N LEU A 217 -3.62 5.49 13.78
CA LEU A 217 -2.56 4.49 13.64
C LEU A 217 -1.59 4.90 12.53
N ALA A 218 -0.33 5.17 12.89
CA ALA A 218 0.75 5.33 11.92
C ALA A 218 1.86 4.33 12.16
N ARG A 219 2.38 3.74 11.10
CA ARG A 219 3.52 2.82 11.10
C ARG A 219 4.36 3.03 9.85
N ALA A 220 5.62 2.64 9.93
CA ALA A 220 6.51 2.66 8.79
C ALA A 220 7.34 1.39 8.71
N LEU A 221 7.76 1.10 7.49
CA LEU A 221 8.84 0.20 7.18
C LEU A 221 9.74 0.89 6.18
N THR A 222 11.06 0.76 6.32
CA THR A 222 12.01 1.27 5.33
C THR A 222 13.11 0.26 5.03
N LEU A 223 13.57 0.27 3.78
CA LEU A 223 14.82 -0.33 3.38
C LEU A 223 15.79 0.80 3.06
N THR A 224 17.00 0.71 3.60
CA THR A 224 18.00 1.80 3.48
C THR A 224 19.31 1.25 2.97
N TRP A 225 19.85 1.90 1.93
CA TRP A 225 21.12 1.52 1.30
C TRP A 225 21.97 2.75 1.02
N SER A 226 23.27 2.66 1.29
CA SER A 226 24.23 3.76 1.07
C SER A 226 25.23 3.40 0.01
N GLY A 227 25.48 4.31 -0.92
CA GLY A 227 26.48 4.21 -1.98
C GLY A 227 26.47 2.86 -2.69
N PRO A 228 27.59 2.08 -2.65
CA PRO A 228 27.66 0.76 -3.31
C PRO A 228 26.69 -0.29 -2.74
N GLY A 229 26.02 0.01 -1.63
CA GLY A 229 24.94 -0.82 -1.06
C GLY A 229 23.61 -0.67 -1.77
N ILE A 230 23.41 0.39 -2.56
CA ILE A 230 22.15 0.65 -3.25
C ILE A 230 21.87 -0.47 -4.23
N ARG A 231 20.76 -1.18 -3.97
CA ARG A 231 20.26 -2.32 -4.76
C ARG A 231 18.76 -2.43 -4.54
N THR A 232 18.08 -3.16 -5.41
CA THR A 232 16.67 -3.50 -5.18
C THR A 232 16.53 -4.78 -4.34
N PHE A 233 15.51 -4.81 -3.48
CA PHE A 233 15.02 -6.00 -2.76
C PHE A 233 16.07 -6.69 -1.86
N THR A 234 17.03 -5.95 -1.31
CA THR A 234 17.98 -6.46 -0.33
C THR A 234 17.69 -5.87 1.04
N ALA A 235 18.05 -6.61 2.09
CA ALA A 235 17.90 -6.10 3.45
C ALA A 235 18.82 -4.90 3.70
N THR A 236 18.34 -3.97 4.54
CA THR A 236 19.18 -2.90 5.11
C THR A 236 20.35 -3.52 5.86
N GLY A 237 21.54 -2.99 5.61
CA GLY A 237 22.77 -3.49 6.16
C GLY A 237 23.36 -2.62 7.26
N SER A 238 24.68 -2.79 7.48
CA SER A 238 25.48 -2.01 8.44
C SER A 238 26.52 -1.12 7.75
N ARG A 239 26.36 -0.86 6.43
CA ARG A 239 27.28 0.02 5.70
C ARG A 239 27.20 1.44 6.27
N PRO A 240 28.34 2.14 6.33
CA PRO A 240 28.34 3.53 6.73
C PRO A 240 27.80 4.42 5.59
N VAL A 241 27.06 5.45 5.96
CA VAL A 241 26.76 6.60 5.11
C VAL A 241 28.04 7.29 4.73
N LEU A 242 28.24 7.57 3.45
CA LEU A 242 29.40 8.30 2.92
C LEU A 242 29.04 9.76 2.67
N GLU A 243 30.06 10.63 2.70
CA GLU A 243 29.85 12.07 2.60
C GLU A 243 29.43 12.50 1.20
N ASP A 244 29.92 11.80 0.16
CA ASP A 244 29.79 12.16 -1.25
C ASP A 244 28.95 11.16 -2.07
N GLU A 245 28.29 10.24 -1.42
CA GLU A 245 27.42 9.23 -2.04
C GLU A 245 25.99 9.31 -1.50
N PRO A 246 24.97 8.94 -2.29
CA PRO A 246 23.61 8.94 -1.84
C PRO A 246 23.36 7.83 -0.83
N THR A 247 22.49 8.11 0.11
CA THR A 247 21.77 7.09 0.90
C THR A 247 20.33 7.10 0.44
N LEU A 248 19.89 5.99 -0.13
CA LEU A 248 18.54 5.77 -0.63
C LEU A 248 17.70 5.10 0.44
N LEU A 249 16.52 5.65 0.70
CA LEU A 249 15.49 5.06 1.54
C LEU A 249 14.29 4.69 0.68
N GLU A 250 13.95 3.42 0.65
CA GLU A 250 12.65 2.88 0.23
C GLU A 250 11.71 2.98 1.42
N ILE A 251 10.57 3.67 1.26
CA ILE A 251 9.77 4.10 2.39
C ILE A 251 8.32 3.72 2.20
N TRP A 252 7.77 2.97 3.15
CA TRP A 252 6.34 2.70 3.25
C TRP A 252 5.81 3.26 4.57
N VAL A 253 4.87 4.19 4.50
CA VAL A 253 4.16 4.72 5.66
C VAL A 253 2.68 4.39 5.53
N CYS A 254 2.15 3.70 6.53
CA CYS A 254 0.71 3.45 6.66
C CYS A 254 0.11 4.42 7.68
N ALA A 255 -0.95 5.12 7.28
CA ALA A 255 -1.79 5.93 8.15
C ALA A 255 -3.24 5.48 8.03
N ASP A 256 -3.80 4.95 9.13
CA ASP A 256 -5.18 4.44 9.19
C ASP A 256 -5.55 3.51 8.02
N GLY A 257 -4.64 2.56 7.69
CA GLY A 257 -4.84 1.56 6.66
C GLY A 257 -4.53 2.01 5.23
N TYR A 258 -4.06 3.24 5.00
CA TYR A 258 -3.65 3.76 3.69
C TYR A 258 -2.15 4.04 3.66
N TRP A 259 -1.53 3.72 2.53
CA TRP A 259 -0.08 3.71 2.38
C TRP A 259 0.44 4.85 1.52
N SER A 260 1.60 5.40 1.89
CA SER A 260 2.50 6.01 0.93
C SER A 260 3.56 4.98 0.53
N ASP A 261 4.05 5.10 -0.69
CA ASP A 261 5.15 4.32 -1.24
C ASP A 261 6.10 5.27 -1.95
N LEU A 262 7.27 5.49 -1.36
CA LEU A 262 8.19 6.55 -1.79
C LEU A 262 9.63 6.04 -1.75
N THR A 263 10.43 6.46 -2.72
CA THR A 263 11.89 6.39 -2.60
C THR A 263 12.48 7.77 -2.50
N LYS A 264 13.28 7.99 -1.47
CA LYS A 264 13.96 9.27 -1.25
C LYS A 264 15.44 9.06 -1.02
N ASN A 265 16.20 10.07 -1.41
CA ASN A 265 17.66 10.07 -1.28
C ASN A 265 18.11 11.22 -0.39
N VAL A 266 19.19 11.00 0.34
CA VAL A 266 19.92 12.02 1.08
C VAL A 266 21.42 11.87 0.81
N CYS A 267 22.15 13.00 0.82
CA CYS A 267 23.60 13.02 0.78
C CYS A 267 24.09 14.06 1.78
N PRO A 268 24.92 13.69 2.78
CA PRO A 268 25.37 14.64 3.80
C PRO A 268 26.28 15.75 3.27
N GLY A 269 26.99 15.50 2.19
CA GLY A 269 27.90 16.45 1.55
C GLY A 269 27.54 16.73 0.09
N THR A 270 28.56 16.85 -0.76
CA THR A 270 28.38 17.08 -2.20
C THR A 270 28.46 15.78 -2.95
N LEU A 271 27.46 15.49 -3.77
CA LEU A 271 27.43 14.28 -4.57
C LEU A 271 28.69 14.14 -5.44
N ARG A 272 29.24 12.94 -5.46
CA ARG A 272 30.29 12.55 -6.41
C ARG A 272 29.76 12.69 -7.85
N ARG A 273 30.64 13.10 -8.74
CA ARG A 273 30.29 13.46 -10.11
C ARG A 273 29.42 12.42 -10.84
N GLU A 274 29.70 11.15 -10.68
CA GLU A 274 28.94 10.08 -11.34
C GLU A 274 27.48 10.00 -10.90
N TYR A 275 27.19 10.25 -9.60
CA TYR A 275 25.84 10.34 -9.08
C TYR A 275 25.16 11.66 -9.44
N ASP A 276 25.93 12.75 -9.52
CA ASP A 276 25.41 14.06 -9.91
C ASP A 276 24.94 14.05 -11.37
N GLU A 277 25.75 13.49 -12.28
CA GLU A 277 25.41 13.31 -13.70
C GLU A 277 24.21 12.34 -13.87
N LEU A 278 24.16 11.23 -13.11
CA LEU A 278 23.02 10.32 -13.11
C LEU A 278 21.74 11.01 -12.63
N LEU A 279 21.82 11.82 -11.57
CA LEU A 279 20.66 12.53 -11.02
C LEU A 279 20.05 13.50 -12.03
N ASP A 280 20.89 14.26 -12.77
CA ASP A 280 20.41 15.17 -13.80
C ASP A 280 19.64 14.43 -14.90
N GLY A 281 20.17 13.30 -15.39
CA GLY A 281 19.49 12.46 -16.38
C GLY A 281 18.21 11.85 -15.84
N LEU A 282 18.27 11.30 -14.63
CA LEU A 282 17.13 10.65 -14.00
C LEU A 282 15.99 11.64 -13.69
N LEU A 283 16.31 12.87 -13.27
CA LEU A 283 15.32 13.94 -13.08
C LEU A 283 14.60 14.30 -14.39
N ALA A 284 15.30 14.28 -15.52
CA ALA A 284 14.68 14.55 -16.83
C ALA A 284 13.69 13.45 -17.19
N VAL A 285 14.06 12.17 -17.03
CA VAL A 285 13.20 11.00 -17.27
C VAL A 285 12.00 11.03 -16.32
N TYR A 286 12.23 11.27 -15.04
CA TYR A 286 11.16 11.35 -14.03
C TYR A 286 10.14 12.44 -14.34
N ARG A 287 10.59 13.64 -14.71
CA ARG A 287 9.69 14.75 -15.11
C ARG A 287 8.87 14.42 -16.36
N ALA A 288 9.47 13.74 -17.33
CA ALA A 288 8.76 13.27 -18.53
C ALA A 288 7.71 12.21 -18.16
N ALA A 289 8.04 11.27 -17.24
CA ALA A 289 7.11 10.29 -16.72
C ALA A 289 5.91 10.95 -16.03
N VAL A 290 6.15 11.89 -15.11
CA VAL A 290 5.09 12.66 -14.42
C VAL A 290 4.21 13.41 -15.41
N ALA A 291 4.77 14.04 -16.43
CA ALA A 291 4.00 14.75 -17.46
C ALA A 291 3.13 13.81 -18.33
N HIS A 292 3.50 12.53 -18.44
CA HIS A 292 2.70 11.52 -19.14
C HIS A 292 1.45 11.11 -18.33
N VAL A 293 1.47 11.22 -16.99
CA VAL A 293 0.39 10.79 -16.12
C VAL A 293 -0.79 11.76 -16.19
N ARG A 294 -1.77 11.39 -17.02
CA ARG A 294 -3.03 12.12 -17.20
C ARG A 294 -4.11 11.16 -17.73
N PRO A 295 -5.40 11.49 -17.57
CA PRO A 295 -6.48 10.67 -18.12
C PRO A 295 -6.32 10.44 -19.63
N GLY A 296 -6.56 9.19 -20.04
CA GLY A 296 -6.46 8.75 -21.43
C GLY A 296 -5.06 8.36 -21.90
N ALA A 297 -3.99 8.65 -21.15
CA ALA A 297 -2.69 8.04 -21.37
C ALA A 297 -2.71 6.56 -20.94
N SER A 298 -1.70 5.77 -21.31
CA SER A 298 -1.62 4.36 -20.91
C SER A 298 -0.41 4.09 -20.00
N LEU A 299 -0.57 3.15 -19.07
CA LEU A 299 0.53 2.67 -18.23
C LEU A 299 1.60 1.93 -19.06
N ALA A 300 1.21 1.24 -20.14
CA ALA A 300 2.16 0.65 -21.08
C ALA A 300 3.02 1.72 -21.76
N GLY A 301 2.40 2.84 -22.18
CA GLY A 301 3.11 3.98 -22.75
C GLY A 301 4.06 4.65 -21.75
N LEU A 302 3.67 4.72 -20.49
CA LEU A 302 4.51 5.21 -19.40
C LEU A 302 5.75 4.33 -19.21
N ASP A 303 5.59 3.00 -19.19
CA ASP A 303 6.71 2.06 -19.03
C ASP A 303 7.70 2.15 -20.20
N VAL A 304 7.19 2.25 -21.44
CA VAL A 304 8.03 2.48 -22.63
C VAL A 304 8.81 3.79 -22.51
N LEU A 305 8.12 4.90 -22.22
CA LEU A 305 8.72 6.23 -22.09
C LEU A 305 9.86 6.26 -21.08
N VAL A 306 9.66 5.66 -19.90
CA VAL A 306 10.69 5.62 -18.85
C VAL A 306 11.89 4.78 -19.29
N ARG A 307 11.66 3.57 -19.82
CA ARG A 307 12.78 2.69 -20.23
C ARG A 307 13.57 3.24 -21.40
N ASP A 308 12.90 3.84 -22.37
CA ASP A 308 13.56 4.51 -23.49
C ASP A 308 14.38 5.71 -23.01
N GLY A 309 13.81 6.55 -22.13
CA GLY A 309 14.53 7.68 -21.54
C GLY A 309 15.75 7.24 -20.71
N LEU A 310 15.66 6.15 -19.96
CA LEU A 310 16.81 5.60 -19.24
C LEU A 310 17.88 5.06 -20.22
N ALA A 311 17.47 4.44 -21.33
CA ALA A 311 18.40 3.99 -22.36
C ALA A 311 19.13 5.16 -23.05
N GLU A 312 18.43 6.27 -23.32
CA GLU A 312 18.99 7.50 -23.91
C GLU A 312 20.08 8.14 -23.02
N ILE A 313 19.90 8.08 -21.70
CA ILE A 313 20.92 8.57 -20.75
C ILE A 313 22.02 7.52 -20.44
N GLY A 314 22.06 6.40 -21.18
CA GLY A 314 23.13 5.41 -21.11
C GLY A 314 22.84 4.18 -20.25
N TYR A 315 21.60 3.96 -19.78
CA TYR A 315 21.22 2.85 -18.91
C TYR A 315 20.13 1.95 -19.54
N PRO A 316 20.39 1.30 -20.67
CA PRO A 316 19.42 0.41 -21.29
C PRO A 316 19.10 -0.79 -20.40
N GLY A 317 17.83 -1.22 -20.40
CA GLY A 317 17.36 -2.36 -19.61
C GLY A 317 17.10 -2.06 -18.13
N GLN A 318 17.18 -0.82 -17.71
CA GLN A 318 16.83 -0.38 -16.35
C GLN A 318 15.38 0.16 -16.27
N PRO A 319 14.76 0.11 -15.09
CA PRO A 319 15.11 -0.74 -13.96
C PRO A 319 14.65 -2.20 -14.17
N SER A 320 15.08 -3.11 -13.31
CA SER A 320 14.64 -4.52 -13.32
C SER A 320 13.30 -4.77 -12.61
N HIS A 321 12.67 -3.72 -12.09
CA HIS A 321 11.36 -3.75 -11.44
C HIS A 321 10.29 -3.00 -12.26
N PRO A 322 8.98 -3.13 -11.95
CA PRO A 322 7.95 -2.26 -12.49
C PRO A 322 8.25 -0.79 -12.21
N ILE A 323 7.86 0.10 -13.11
CA ILE A 323 8.13 1.54 -12.96
C ILE A 323 6.94 2.34 -12.43
N CYS A 324 5.79 1.70 -12.30
CA CYS A 324 4.58 2.33 -11.78
C CYS A 324 3.56 1.28 -11.35
N HIS A 325 2.89 1.56 -10.25
CA HIS A 325 1.77 0.77 -9.72
C HIS A 325 0.78 1.65 -8.96
N GLY A 326 -0.40 1.10 -8.67
CA GLY A 326 -1.38 1.73 -7.80
C GLY A 326 -0.95 1.72 -6.33
N VAL A 327 -1.37 2.75 -5.60
CA VAL A 327 -1.16 2.90 -4.16
C VAL A 327 -2.49 3.23 -3.50
N GLY A 328 -2.77 2.65 -2.33
CA GLY A 328 -4.02 2.88 -1.63
C GLY A 328 -4.06 2.18 -0.28
N ALA A 329 -5.03 1.30 -0.10
CA ALA A 329 -5.12 0.43 1.08
C ALA A 329 -3.99 -0.62 1.13
N ARG A 330 -3.21 -0.75 0.06
CA ARG A 330 -1.91 -1.43 0.01
C ARG A 330 -0.86 -0.51 -0.58
N ALA A 331 0.40 -0.71 -0.19
CA ALA A 331 1.51 0.00 -0.81
C ALA A 331 1.58 -0.34 -2.31
N HIS A 332 1.39 -1.61 -2.66
CA HIS A 332 1.32 -2.08 -4.04
C HIS A 332 -0.07 -2.67 -4.31
N GLU A 333 -0.82 -2.04 -5.18
CA GLU A 333 -2.12 -2.53 -5.64
C GLU A 333 -2.32 -2.23 -7.14
N PRO A 334 -3.27 -2.86 -7.82
CA PRO A 334 -3.59 -2.50 -9.20
C PRO A 334 -3.95 -1.02 -9.37
N PRO A 335 -3.66 -0.44 -10.55
CA PRO A 335 -3.05 -1.08 -11.71
C PRO A 335 -1.53 -1.15 -11.65
N PHE A 336 -0.92 -2.10 -12.39
CA PHE A 336 0.53 -2.18 -12.56
C PHE A 336 0.92 -1.81 -14.00
N ALA A 337 1.97 -1.01 -14.18
CA ALA A 337 2.50 -0.70 -15.49
C ALA A 337 3.19 -1.92 -16.10
N HIS A 338 2.78 -2.29 -17.31
CA HIS A 338 3.40 -3.36 -18.09
C HIS A 338 3.17 -3.13 -19.57
N GLN A 339 4.22 -3.26 -20.39
CA GLN A 339 4.16 -2.98 -21.85
C GLN A 339 3.13 -3.83 -22.59
N ALA A 340 2.93 -5.08 -22.17
CA ALA A 340 1.97 -5.98 -22.80
C ALA A 340 0.50 -5.70 -22.39
N VAL A 341 0.25 -4.82 -21.41
CA VAL A 341 -1.10 -4.55 -20.89
C VAL A 341 -1.40 -3.05 -20.97
N PRO A 342 -2.13 -2.61 -22.01
CA PRO A 342 -2.40 -1.20 -22.23
C PRO A 342 -3.51 -0.67 -21.30
N THR A 343 -3.28 -0.72 -19.99
CA THR A 343 -4.20 -0.20 -19.00
C THR A 343 -4.29 1.32 -19.12
N PRO A 344 -5.49 1.90 -19.31
CA PRO A 344 -5.66 3.34 -19.33
C PRO A 344 -5.41 3.95 -17.96
N ILE A 345 -4.84 5.15 -17.94
CA ILE A 345 -4.75 5.99 -16.74
C ILE A 345 -6.09 6.74 -16.63
N GLU A 346 -6.73 6.65 -15.47
CA GLU A 346 -8.04 7.24 -15.22
C GLU A 346 -7.97 8.25 -14.07
N GLU A 347 -8.81 9.27 -14.13
CA GLU A 347 -9.01 10.23 -13.05
C GLU A 347 -9.37 9.52 -11.75
N GLY A 348 -8.80 9.95 -10.63
CA GLY A 348 -8.99 9.37 -9.30
C GLY A 348 -8.06 8.22 -8.98
N MET A 349 -7.22 7.73 -9.91
CA MET A 349 -6.15 6.80 -9.57
C MET A 349 -5.09 7.50 -8.70
N VAL A 350 -4.44 6.74 -7.82
CA VAL A 350 -3.20 7.15 -7.17
C VAL A 350 -2.10 6.16 -7.54
N LEU A 351 -1.03 6.67 -8.13
CA LEU A 351 0.04 5.90 -8.74
C LEU A 351 1.39 6.25 -8.11
N ALA A 352 2.20 5.24 -7.78
CA ALA A 352 3.63 5.41 -7.57
C ALA A 352 4.33 5.44 -8.93
N ILE A 353 5.33 6.33 -9.09
CA ILE A 353 6.15 6.44 -10.30
C ILE A 353 7.60 6.40 -9.85
N GLU A 354 8.33 5.35 -10.25
CA GLU A 354 9.60 4.96 -9.62
C GLU A 354 10.74 4.65 -10.62
N PRO A 355 11.12 5.56 -11.53
CA PRO A 355 12.28 5.33 -12.37
C PRO A 355 13.56 5.22 -11.53
N GLY A 356 14.37 4.20 -11.82
CA GLY A 356 15.60 3.94 -11.09
C GLY A 356 16.69 3.35 -11.97
N VAL A 357 17.93 3.58 -11.56
CA VAL A 357 19.13 3.00 -12.19
C VAL A 357 19.96 2.34 -11.10
N TYR A 358 20.40 1.12 -11.35
CA TYR A 358 21.26 0.36 -10.45
C TYR A 358 22.47 -0.16 -11.20
N TRP A 359 23.65 0.16 -10.69
CA TRP A 359 24.92 -0.18 -11.36
C TRP A 359 25.36 -1.62 -11.07
N PRO A 360 26.01 -2.28 -12.01
CA PRO A 360 26.72 -3.52 -11.74
C PRO A 360 27.76 -3.30 -10.62
N GLY A 361 27.76 -4.18 -9.62
CA GLY A 361 28.67 -4.05 -8.47
C GLY A 361 28.12 -3.20 -7.32
N GLY A 362 27.00 -2.50 -7.51
CA GLY A 362 26.33 -1.70 -6.51
C GLY A 362 26.45 -0.21 -6.72
N GLY A 363 25.45 0.52 -6.23
CA GLY A 363 25.24 1.94 -6.45
C GLY A 363 24.08 2.21 -7.38
N GLY A 364 23.64 3.45 -7.44
CA GLY A 364 22.51 3.87 -8.27
C GLY A 364 21.66 4.94 -7.59
N LEU A 365 20.53 5.25 -8.22
CA LEU A 365 19.52 6.18 -7.71
C LEU A 365 18.12 5.71 -8.13
N ARG A 366 17.11 5.99 -7.32
CA ARG A 366 15.70 5.91 -7.68
C ARG A 366 15.00 7.17 -7.18
N LEU A 367 14.09 7.69 -7.99
CA LEU A 367 13.17 8.76 -7.61
C LEU A 367 11.77 8.19 -7.63
N GLU A 368 11.03 8.38 -6.55
CA GLU A 368 9.68 7.86 -6.46
C GLU A 368 8.78 8.75 -5.64
N ASP A 369 7.57 8.95 -6.16
CA ASP A 369 6.49 9.65 -5.48
C ASP A 369 5.12 9.09 -5.85
N ASN A 370 4.15 9.41 -4.99
CA ASN A 370 2.75 9.12 -5.23
C ASN A 370 2.05 10.30 -5.91
N PHE A 371 1.31 9.99 -6.96
CA PHE A 371 0.59 10.97 -7.78
C PHE A 371 -0.90 10.64 -7.84
N HIS A 372 -1.74 11.59 -7.45
CA HIS A 372 -3.16 11.55 -7.70
C HIS A 372 -3.45 12.01 -9.12
N VAL A 373 -4.12 11.20 -9.91
CA VAL A 373 -4.54 11.54 -11.28
C VAL A 373 -5.76 12.44 -11.21
N THR A 374 -5.61 13.68 -11.67
CA THR A 374 -6.70 14.68 -11.75
C THR A 374 -7.34 14.70 -13.13
N ALA A 375 -8.41 15.46 -13.32
CA ALA A 375 -9.10 15.60 -14.60
C ALA A 375 -8.19 16.03 -15.77
N THR A 376 -7.08 16.73 -15.51
CA THR A 376 -6.21 17.31 -16.55
C THR A 376 -4.74 16.91 -16.47
N GLY A 377 -4.34 16.14 -15.46
CA GLY A 377 -2.96 15.76 -15.24
C GLY A 377 -2.78 14.94 -13.95
N SER A 378 -1.78 15.27 -13.16
CA SER A 378 -1.55 14.63 -11.87
C SER A 378 -1.09 15.62 -10.80
N GLU A 379 -1.44 15.34 -9.55
CA GLU A 379 -1.02 16.06 -8.35
C GLU A 379 -0.08 15.17 -7.54
N ARG A 380 1.10 15.67 -7.22
CA ARG A 380 2.04 14.98 -6.34
C ARG A 380 1.58 15.08 -4.89
N LEU A 381 1.59 13.97 -4.16
CA LEU A 381 1.13 13.91 -2.77
C LEU A 381 2.24 14.16 -1.75
N SER A 382 3.49 13.84 -2.07
CA SER A 382 4.63 14.06 -1.19
C SER A 382 5.24 15.47 -1.36
N GLY A 383 5.80 16.03 -0.31
CA GLY A 383 6.44 17.35 -0.32
C GLY A 383 7.96 17.34 -0.37
N TYR A 384 8.61 16.17 -0.26
CA TYR A 384 10.07 16.07 -0.25
C TYR A 384 10.66 16.35 -1.66
N PRO A 385 11.75 17.15 -1.80
CA PRO A 385 12.28 17.52 -3.09
C PRO A 385 12.85 16.32 -3.86
N ASP A 386 12.67 16.32 -5.21
CA ASP A 386 13.24 15.31 -6.11
C ASP A 386 14.73 15.51 -6.26
N ASP A 387 15.15 16.77 -6.40
CA ASP A 387 16.54 17.15 -6.38
C ASP A 387 17.01 17.32 -4.93
N PHE A 388 17.54 16.25 -4.36
CA PHE A 388 18.01 16.21 -2.98
C PHE A 388 19.36 16.92 -2.74
N ARG A 389 19.96 17.51 -3.78
CA ARG A 389 21.10 18.44 -3.66
C ARG A 389 20.66 19.79 -3.09
N SER A 390 19.42 20.20 -3.35
CA SER A 390 18.85 21.41 -2.79
C SER A 390 18.55 21.22 -1.31
N ARG A 391 19.19 22.00 -0.45
CA ARG A 391 18.97 21.99 1.01
C ARG A 391 17.85 22.92 1.42
#